data_ed59584a0cab1a035c5eab59ed39fb8c
#
_entry.id   ed59584a0cab1a035c5eab59ed39fb8c
#
_cell.length_a   1.000
_cell.length_b   1.000
_cell.length_c   1.000
_cell.angle_alpha   90.00
_cell.angle_beta   90.00
_cell.angle_gamma   90.00
#
_symmetry.space_group_name_H-M   'P 1'
#
loop_
_entity.id
_entity.type
_entity.pdbx_description
1 polymer ?
#
loop_
_entity_poly.entity_id
_entity_poly.type
_entity_poly.pdbx_seq_one_letter_code
_entity_poly.pdbx_strand_id
1 'polypeptide(L)'
;MSTRAPAIAVLALVAATCAGCAMFGHGDEAYRLSEELGELPGVQGSDVSYVDPRLFESADIRLHVRMRDDATPEQVAAVFVAAYDALTDVHLGEEGTLYVRLRDDRLRLRTFESDAKPSDVEEAALVAAAVAEQQYRTTVDVIARDVDDPPRVRSAVTERVPKGTSAAGVEQARADIEEAYGDLPVTVDIKVALR
;
A
#
# COMPACT_ATOMS: atom_id res chain seq x y z
N MET A 1 -11.92 55.04 -19.52
CA MET A 1 -12.31 53.64 -19.33
C MET A 1 -11.14 52.95 -18.64
N SER A 2 -11.25 52.72 -17.32
CA SER A 2 -10.17 52.25 -16.49
C SER A 2 -10.48 50.82 -16.07
N THR A 3 -9.73 49.86 -16.60
CA THR A 3 -9.81 48.42 -16.26
C THR A 3 -8.94 48.11 -15.05
N ARG A 4 -9.60 47.86 -13.92
CA ARG A 4 -8.96 47.36 -12.70
C ARG A 4 -8.78 45.83 -12.83
N ALA A 5 -7.53 45.37 -12.78
CA ALA A 5 -7.18 43.96 -12.60
C ALA A 5 -7.33 43.59 -11.15
N PRO A 6 -7.86 42.39 -10.81
CA PRO A 6 -7.86 41.89 -9.46
C PRO A 6 -6.50 41.28 -9.11
N ALA A 7 -5.95 41.73 -7.98
CA ALA A 7 -4.75 41.15 -7.38
C ALA A 7 -5.10 39.79 -6.77
N ILE A 8 -4.48 38.75 -7.29
CA ILE A 8 -4.50 37.41 -6.69
C ILE A 8 -3.49 37.42 -5.54
N ALA A 9 -4.00 37.40 -4.31
CA ALA A 9 -3.18 37.23 -3.11
C ALA A 9 -2.81 35.74 -3.01
N VAL A 10 -1.57 35.40 -3.35
CA VAL A 10 -0.97 34.09 -3.07
C VAL A 10 -0.62 34.08 -1.58
N LEU A 11 -1.41 33.35 -0.80
CA LEU A 11 -1.14 33.09 0.60
C LEU A 11 -0.03 32.02 0.67
N ALA A 12 1.21 32.45 0.80
CA ALA A 12 2.32 31.54 1.10
C ALA A 12 2.22 31.09 2.56
N LEU A 13 1.76 29.88 2.79
CA LEU A 13 1.79 29.22 4.09
C LEU A 13 3.25 28.83 4.38
N VAL A 14 3.91 29.63 5.20
CA VAL A 14 5.25 29.32 5.72
C VAL A 14 5.07 28.21 6.78
N ALA A 15 5.33 26.98 6.38
CA ALA A 15 5.49 25.87 7.34
C ALA A 15 6.79 26.14 8.16
N ALA A 16 6.63 26.52 9.40
CA ALA A 16 7.71 26.61 10.36
C ALA A 16 8.13 25.18 10.74
N THR A 17 9.17 24.67 10.11
CA THR A 17 9.84 23.42 10.52
C THR A 17 10.53 23.64 11.85
N CYS A 18 9.89 23.24 12.94
CA CYS A 18 10.56 23.05 14.21
C CYS A 18 11.42 21.78 14.10
N ALA A 19 12.70 21.96 13.76
CA ALA A 19 13.72 20.94 13.97
C ALA A 19 13.94 20.80 15.50
N GLY A 20 13.16 19.94 16.13
CA GLY A 20 13.20 19.67 17.56
C GLY A 20 13.11 18.19 17.85
N CYS A 21 14.27 17.60 18.18
CA CYS A 21 14.46 16.36 18.92
C CYS A 21 13.81 15.09 18.36
N ALA A 22 14.55 14.38 17.56
CA ALA A 22 14.37 12.99 17.14
C ALA A 22 14.46 11.98 18.32
N MET A 23 13.63 12.12 19.34
CA MET A 23 13.49 11.13 20.43
C MET A 23 12.03 10.85 20.80
N PHE A 24 11.07 11.40 20.08
CA PHE A 24 9.65 11.13 20.30
C PHE A 24 9.12 10.38 19.07
N GLY A 25 8.44 9.26 19.30
CA GLY A 25 7.80 8.50 18.23
C GLY A 25 6.77 9.34 17.47
N HIS A 26 6.52 9.01 16.21
CA HIS A 26 5.59 9.71 15.31
C HIS A 26 4.13 9.21 15.46
N GLY A 27 3.72 8.86 16.68
CA GLY A 27 2.38 8.31 16.93
C GLY A 27 1.26 9.24 16.48
N ASP A 28 1.35 10.55 16.73
CA ASP A 28 0.33 11.52 16.31
C ASP A 28 0.25 11.65 14.78
N GLU A 29 1.39 11.54 14.09
CA GLU A 29 1.47 11.51 12.62
C GLU A 29 0.83 10.24 12.07
N ALA A 30 1.05 9.09 12.70
CA ALA A 30 0.44 7.82 12.30
C ALA A 30 -1.10 7.85 12.44
N TYR A 31 -1.63 8.46 13.50
CA TYR A 31 -3.08 8.65 13.65
C TYR A 31 -3.65 9.58 12.58
N ARG A 32 -2.99 10.71 12.29
CA ARG A 32 -3.40 11.61 11.20
C ARG A 32 -3.37 10.92 9.84
N LEU A 33 -2.34 10.16 9.55
CA LEU A 33 -2.28 9.36 8.32
C LEU A 33 -3.45 8.39 8.21
N SER A 34 -3.82 7.72 9.31
CA SER A 34 -5.00 6.86 9.30
C SER A 34 -6.28 7.63 8.99
N GLU A 35 -6.47 8.83 9.55
CA GLU A 35 -7.63 9.69 9.24
C GLU A 35 -7.63 10.10 7.76
N GLU A 36 -6.50 10.56 7.22
CA GLU A 36 -6.34 10.95 5.82
C GLU A 36 -6.64 9.78 4.86
N LEU A 37 -6.14 8.58 5.16
CA LEU A 37 -6.47 7.38 4.39
C LEU A 37 -7.97 7.04 4.44
N GLY A 38 -8.62 7.30 5.59
CA GLY A 38 -10.05 7.09 5.78
C GLY A 38 -10.92 8.00 4.89
N GLU A 39 -10.41 9.15 4.46
CA GLU A 39 -11.10 10.12 3.60
C GLU A 39 -10.95 9.82 2.10
N LEU A 40 -10.07 8.89 1.72
CA LEU A 40 -9.84 8.56 0.31
C LEU A 40 -11.07 7.89 -0.34
N PRO A 41 -11.32 8.17 -1.63
CA PRO A 41 -12.41 7.54 -2.37
C PRO A 41 -12.32 6.01 -2.33
N GLY A 42 -13.45 5.34 -2.10
CA GLY A 42 -13.52 3.88 -2.03
C GLY A 42 -13.16 3.30 -0.66
N VAL A 43 -12.65 4.08 0.27
CA VAL A 43 -12.39 3.64 1.65
C VAL A 43 -13.68 3.61 2.46
N GLN A 44 -13.89 2.54 3.21
CA GLN A 44 -14.98 2.38 4.16
C GLN A 44 -14.55 2.73 5.59
N GLY A 45 -13.28 2.55 5.91
CA GLY A 45 -12.70 2.88 7.19
C GLY A 45 -11.23 2.56 7.26
N SER A 46 -10.54 3.25 8.15
CA SER A 46 -9.12 3.11 8.42
C SER A 46 -8.86 3.05 9.92
N ASP A 47 -7.80 2.37 10.30
CA ASP A 47 -7.33 2.24 11.67
C ASP A 47 -5.81 2.10 11.69
N VAL A 48 -5.15 2.47 12.78
CA VAL A 48 -3.70 2.40 12.94
C VAL A 48 -3.30 1.76 14.27
N SER A 49 -2.24 0.98 14.22
CA SER A 49 -1.50 0.52 15.39
C SER A 49 -0.06 1.01 15.26
N TYR A 50 0.36 1.81 16.22
CA TYR A 50 1.71 2.35 16.30
C TYR A 50 2.41 1.84 17.55
N VAL A 51 3.63 1.37 17.40
CA VAL A 51 4.48 0.90 18.51
C VAL A 51 5.71 1.80 18.56
N ASP A 52 5.82 2.54 19.66
CA ASP A 52 6.97 3.42 19.90
C ASP A 52 8.29 2.65 19.84
N PRO A 53 9.35 3.28 19.31
CA PRO A 53 10.67 2.66 19.25
C PRO A 53 11.17 2.36 20.67
N ARG A 54 11.75 1.17 20.85
CA ARG A 54 12.45 0.79 22.07
C ARG A 54 13.95 0.85 21.84
N LEU A 55 14.73 0.77 22.92
CA LEU A 55 16.19 0.68 22.82
C LEU A 55 16.57 -0.45 21.85
N PHE A 56 17.21 -0.07 20.73
CA PHE A 56 17.68 -0.96 19.65
C PHE A 56 16.59 -1.58 18.75
N GLU A 57 15.34 -1.12 18.82
CA GLU A 57 14.26 -1.53 17.93
C GLU A 57 13.73 -0.30 17.19
N SER A 58 13.42 -0.45 15.89
CA SER A 58 12.69 0.57 15.12
C SER A 58 11.23 0.62 15.58
N ALA A 59 10.59 1.76 15.37
CA ALA A 59 9.15 1.85 15.52
C ALA A 59 8.46 0.96 14.46
N ASP A 60 7.26 0.47 14.79
CA ASP A 60 6.43 -0.36 13.89
C ASP A 60 5.08 0.34 13.72
N ILE A 61 4.78 0.71 12.48
CA ILE A 61 3.49 1.29 12.10
C ILE A 61 2.69 0.31 11.25
N ARG A 62 1.47 0.00 11.67
CA ARG A 62 0.53 -0.86 10.96
C ARG A 62 -0.76 -0.13 10.68
N LEU A 63 -0.98 0.16 9.41
CA LEU A 63 -2.19 0.78 8.91
C LEU A 63 -3.16 -0.31 8.43
N HIS A 64 -4.42 -0.19 8.80
CA HIS A 64 -5.47 -1.12 8.41
C HIS A 64 -6.57 -0.36 7.69
N VAL A 65 -6.72 -0.60 6.40
CA VAL A 65 -7.74 0.04 5.56
C VAL A 65 -8.73 -1.01 5.07
N ARG A 66 -10.02 -0.71 5.22
CA ARG A 66 -11.09 -1.48 4.61
C ARG A 66 -11.64 -0.70 3.42
N MET A 67 -11.60 -1.30 2.25
CA MET A 67 -12.23 -0.76 1.06
C MET A 67 -13.71 -1.12 1.01
N ARG A 68 -14.49 -0.33 0.27
CA ARG A 68 -15.86 -0.70 -0.11
C ARG A 68 -15.81 -1.88 -1.09
N ASP A 69 -16.88 -2.64 -1.15
CA ASP A 69 -16.96 -3.79 -2.05
C ASP A 69 -16.95 -3.41 -3.54
N ASP A 70 -17.34 -2.16 -3.86
CA ASP A 70 -17.34 -1.58 -5.20
C ASP A 70 -16.10 -0.69 -5.50
N ALA A 71 -15.10 -0.72 -4.63
CA ALA A 71 -13.87 0.04 -4.84
C ALA A 71 -13.12 -0.45 -6.10
N THR A 72 -12.65 0.50 -6.91
CA THR A 72 -11.90 0.18 -8.13
C THR A 72 -10.41 -0.05 -7.85
N PRO A 73 -9.68 -0.75 -8.75
CA PRO A 73 -8.23 -0.91 -8.63
C PRO A 73 -7.48 0.42 -8.43
N GLU A 74 -7.91 1.50 -9.10
CA GLU A 74 -7.30 2.82 -8.99
C GLU A 74 -7.50 3.43 -7.59
N GLN A 75 -8.64 3.18 -6.96
CA GLN A 75 -8.90 3.62 -5.59
C GLN A 75 -8.04 2.85 -4.59
N VAL A 76 -7.84 1.56 -4.81
CA VAL A 76 -6.90 0.75 -4.02
C VAL A 76 -5.48 1.24 -4.20
N ALA A 77 -5.04 1.47 -5.43
CA ALA A 77 -3.70 1.97 -5.73
C ALA A 77 -3.45 3.35 -5.09
N ALA A 78 -4.44 4.24 -5.11
CA ALA A 78 -4.34 5.53 -4.43
C ALA A 78 -4.09 5.40 -2.92
N VAL A 79 -4.70 4.43 -2.25
CA VAL A 79 -4.43 4.12 -0.84
C VAL A 79 -3.00 3.63 -0.64
N PHE A 80 -2.49 2.77 -1.55
CA PHE A 80 -1.11 2.28 -1.48
C PHE A 80 -0.09 3.41 -1.65
N VAL A 81 -0.29 4.29 -2.64
CA VAL A 81 0.61 5.43 -2.89
C VAL A 81 0.59 6.40 -1.72
N ALA A 82 -0.57 6.81 -1.23
CA ALA A 82 -0.67 7.72 -0.10
C ALA A 82 0.01 7.16 1.16
N ALA A 83 -0.19 5.87 1.45
CA ALA A 83 0.49 5.23 2.57
C ALA A 83 2.00 5.11 2.33
N TYR A 84 2.44 4.78 1.10
CA TYR A 84 3.85 4.68 0.74
C TYR A 84 4.57 6.02 0.92
N ASP A 85 4.02 7.09 0.37
CA ASP A 85 4.61 8.43 0.45
C ASP A 85 4.77 8.86 1.92
N ALA A 86 3.73 8.68 2.74
CA ALA A 86 3.80 9.03 4.15
C ALA A 86 4.79 8.16 4.93
N LEU A 87 4.84 6.85 4.66
CA LEU A 87 5.75 5.91 5.33
C LEU A 87 7.21 6.15 4.95
N THR A 88 7.50 6.67 3.76
CA THR A 88 8.86 6.95 3.31
C THR A 88 9.32 8.38 3.59
N ASP A 89 8.41 9.33 3.77
CA ASP A 89 8.72 10.73 4.07
C ASP A 89 8.75 11.00 5.59
N VAL A 90 7.64 10.73 6.28
CA VAL A 90 7.47 11.05 7.71
C VAL A 90 8.02 9.95 8.62
N HIS A 91 7.82 8.70 8.22
CA HIS A 91 8.17 7.50 9.01
C HIS A 91 9.44 6.80 8.51
N LEU A 92 10.37 7.56 7.94
CA LEU A 92 11.65 7.04 7.45
C LEU A 92 12.42 6.36 8.59
N GLY A 93 12.84 5.11 8.36
CA GLY A 93 13.53 4.29 9.35
C GLY A 93 12.60 3.52 10.30
N GLU A 94 11.29 3.64 10.13
CA GLU A 94 10.29 2.82 10.82
C GLU A 94 9.84 1.64 9.94
N GLU A 95 9.48 0.51 10.56
CA GLU A 95 8.85 -0.58 9.80
C GLU A 95 7.41 -0.22 9.48
N GLY A 96 7.11 0.01 8.20
CA GLY A 96 5.79 0.37 7.73
C GLY A 96 5.06 -0.81 7.09
N THR A 97 3.83 -1.08 7.52
CA THR A 97 2.97 -2.07 6.89
C THR A 97 1.56 -1.51 6.74
N LEU A 98 1.08 -1.47 5.49
CA LEU A 98 -0.32 -1.22 5.18
C LEU A 98 -1.02 -2.55 4.90
N TYR A 99 -2.15 -2.78 5.55
CA TYR A 99 -3.08 -3.87 5.28
C TYR A 99 -4.34 -3.30 4.66
N VAL A 100 -4.64 -3.71 3.43
CA VAL A 100 -5.88 -3.35 2.75
C VAL A 100 -6.76 -4.59 2.63
N ARG A 101 -8.00 -4.47 3.07
CA ARG A 101 -9.02 -5.48 2.88
C ARG A 101 -9.98 -5.03 1.77
N LEU A 102 -10.04 -5.82 0.70
CA LEU A 102 -10.98 -5.67 -0.41
C LEU A 102 -11.84 -6.92 -0.48
N ARG A 103 -13.11 -6.81 -0.08
CA ARG A 103 -14.04 -7.98 0.05
C ARG A 103 -13.43 -9.07 0.97
N ASP A 104 -13.17 -10.25 0.43
CA ASP A 104 -12.54 -11.37 1.15
C ASP A 104 -11.02 -11.43 0.96
N ASP A 105 -10.47 -10.55 0.09
CA ASP A 105 -9.07 -10.51 -0.27
C ASP A 105 -8.26 -9.62 0.67
N ARG A 106 -6.97 -9.88 0.68
CA ARG A 106 -6.01 -9.13 1.50
C ARG A 106 -4.86 -8.67 0.63
N LEU A 107 -4.68 -7.36 0.60
CA LEU A 107 -3.53 -6.73 -0.02
C LEU A 107 -2.67 -6.12 1.08
N ARG A 108 -1.37 -6.17 0.92
CA ARG A 108 -0.43 -5.64 1.91
C ARG A 108 0.70 -4.90 1.20
N LEU A 109 1.03 -3.71 1.67
CA LEU A 109 2.29 -3.04 1.34
C LEU A 109 3.23 -3.18 2.54
N ARG A 110 4.47 -3.54 2.28
CA ARG A 110 5.55 -3.53 3.26
C ARG A 110 6.66 -2.61 2.76
N THR A 111 7.02 -1.65 3.58
CA THR A 111 8.10 -0.72 3.28
C THR A 111 9.04 -0.57 4.46
N PHE A 112 10.32 -0.40 4.15
CA PHE A 112 11.36 -0.07 5.11
C PHE A 112 12.53 0.51 4.32
N GLU A 113 12.92 1.76 4.63
CA GLU A 113 14.02 2.46 3.95
C GLU A 113 13.95 2.31 2.42
N SER A 114 12.78 2.60 1.83
CA SER A 114 12.56 2.40 0.41
C SER A 114 12.84 3.66 -0.38
N ASP A 115 13.54 3.51 -1.50
CA ASP A 115 13.76 4.53 -2.53
C ASP A 115 13.03 4.20 -3.85
N ALA A 116 12.09 3.27 -3.80
CA ALA A 116 11.23 2.96 -4.95
C ALA A 116 10.41 4.20 -5.35
N LYS A 117 10.12 4.32 -6.63
CA LYS A 117 9.26 5.42 -7.08
C LYS A 117 7.81 5.14 -6.71
N PRO A 118 7.03 6.15 -6.28
CA PRO A 118 5.59 5.99 -6.03
C PRO A 118 4.85 5.38 -7.22
N SER A 119 5.26 5.69 -8.46
CA SER A 119 4.70 5.10 -9.68
C SER A 119 4.88 3.58 -9.77
N ASP A 120 5.99 3.06 -9.27
CA ASP A 120 6.26 1.61 -9.32
C ASP A 120 5.39 0.88 -8.27
N VAL A 121 5.12 1.54 -7.13
CA VAL A 121 4.17 1.06 -6.12
C VAL A 121 2.75 1.12 -6.64
N GLU A 122 2.37 2.21 -7.32
CA GLU A 122 1.06 2.38 -7.96
C GLU A 122 0.78 1.26 -8.96
N GLU A 123 1.72 1.00 -9.87
CA GLU A 123 1.59 -0.03 -10.89
C GLU A 123 1.41 -1.43 -10.24
N ALA A 124 2.26 -1.77 -9.27
CA ALA A 124 2.14 -3.03 -8.54
C ALA A 124 0.81 -3.15 -7.77
N ALA A 125 0.29 -2.05 -7.19
CA ALA A 125 -0.97 -2.02 -6.48
C ALA A 125 -2.18 -2.15 -7.41
N LEU A 126 -2.15 -1.53 -8.60
CA LEU A 126 -3.18 -1.68 -9.63
C LEU A 126 -3.34 -3.14 -10.03
N VAL A 127 -2.23 -3.82 -10.35
CA VAL A 127 -2.24 -5.24 -10.71
C VAL A 127 -2.69 -6.10 -9.54
N ALA A 128 -2.19 -5.83 -8.32
CA ALA A 128 -2.60 -6.54 -7.12
C ALA A 128 -4.10 -6.46 -6.86
N ALA A 129 -4.71 -5.28 -7.05
CA ALA A 129 -6.15 -5.09 -6.91
C ALA A 129 -6.93 -5.81 -8.00
N ALA A 130 -6.47 -5.76 -9.26
CA ALA A 130 -7.11 -6.46 -10.37
C ALA A 130 -7.06 -7.99 -10.19
N VAL A 131 -5.95 -8.53 -9.69
CA VAL A 131 -5.84 -9.97 -9.35
C VAL A 131 -6.75 -10.34 -8.20
N ALA A 132 -6.91 -9.48 -7.18
CA ALA A 132 -7.84 -9.69 -6.07
C ALA A 132 -9.33 -9.68 -6.51
N GLU A 133 -9.66 -9.11 -7.66
CA GLU A 133 -11.03 -9.15 -8.21
C GLU A 133 -11.38 -10.48 -8.90
N GLN A 134 -10.40 -11.38 -9.04
CA GLN A 134 -10.60 -12.67 -9.68
C GLN A 134 -11.36 -13.65 -8.78
N GLN A 135 -11.57 -14.86 -9.29
CA GLN A 135 -12.54 -15.83 -8.78
C GLN A 135 -12.21 -16.40 -7.38
N TYR A 136 -10.99 -16.29 -6.91
CA TYR A 136 -10.53 -16.98 -5.70
C TYR A 136 -9.99 -16.03 -4.66
N ARG A 137 -10.04 -16.45 -3.40
CA ARG A 137 -9.51 -15.66 -2.30
C ARG A 137 -7.99 -15.48 -2.43
N THR A 138 -7.58 -14.24 -2.57
CA THR A 138 -6.21 -13.87 -2.84
C THR A 138 -5.56 -13.10 -1.68
N THR A 139 -4.28 -13.30 -1.48
CA THR A 139 -3.44 -12.47 -0.63
C THR A 139 -2.27 -11.99 -1.47
N VAL A 140 -2.10 -10.70 -1.57
CA VAL A 140 -0.98 -10.09 -2.30
C VAL A 140 -0.13 -9.27 -1.33
N ASP A 141 1.16 -9.52 -1.34
CA ASP A 141 2.17 -8.73 -0.64
C ASP A 141 2.96 -7.92 -1.68
N VAL A 142 2.79 -6.61 -1.69
CA VAL A 142 3.65 -5.66 -2.40
C VAL A 142 4.77 -5.25 -1.45
N ILE A 143 6.01 -5.46 -1.85
CA ILE A 143 7.20 -5.24 -1.04
C ILE A 143 8.03 -4.16 -1.73
N ALA A 144 8.11 -2.99 -1.11
CA ALA A 144 8.94 -1.87 -1.52
C ALA A 144 10.05 -1.69 -0.48
N ARG A 145 11.29 -1.97 -0.88
CA ARG A 145 12.46 -1.85 0.00
C ARG A 145 13.64 -1.28 -0.78
N ASP A 146 14.53 -0.61 -0.07
CA ASP A 146 15.86 -0.34 -0.59
C ASP A 146 16.61 -1.67 -0.72
N VAL A 147 17.07 -1.97 -1.92
CA VAL A 147 17.89 -3.15 -2.24
C VAL A 147 18.97 -2.71 -3.23
N ASP A 148 20.16 -3.25 -3.06
CA ASP A 148 21.32 -2.95 -3.93
C ASP A 148 21.06 -3.33 -5.40
N ASP A 149 20.20 -4.36 -5.61
CA ASP A 149 19.82 -4.85 -6.93
C ASP A 149 18.30 -4.63 -7.19
N PRO A 150 17.90 -4.04 -8.33
CA PRO A 150 16.49 -4.02 -8.75
C PRO A 150 15.95 -5.45 -8.96
N PRO A 151 14.66 -5.66 -8.80
CA PRO A 151 13.61 -4.65 -8.68
C PRO A 151 13.37 -4.18 -7.23
N ARG A 152 13.15 -2.87 -7.05
CA ARG A 152 12.87 -2.25 -5.75
C ARG A 152 11.44 -2.49 -5.27
N VAL A 153 10.53 -2.76 -6.20
CA VAL A 153 9.16 -3.19 -5.91
C VAL A 153 8.96 -4.57 -6.48
N ARG A 154 8.41 -5.47 -5.68
CA ARG A 154 8.06 -6.83 -6.08
C ARG A 154 6.78 -7.26 -5.40
N SER A 155 6.05 -8.18 -6.03
CA SER A 155 4.84 -8.75 -5.47
C SER A 155 5.01 -10.24 -5.14
N ALA A 156 4.33 -10.69 -4.09
CA ALA A 156 4.16 -12.09 -3.78
C ALA A 156 2.67 -12.39 -3.67
N VAL A 157 2.15 -13.23 -4.56
CA VAL A 157 0.74 -13.57 -4.63
C VAL A 157 0.53 -14.98 -4.07
N THR A 158 -0.40 -15.09 -3.12
CA THR A 158 -0.89 -16.38 -2.66
C THR A 158 -2.38 -16.49 -2.97
N GLU A 159 -2.74 -17.37 -3.89
CA GLU A 159 -4.13 -17.64 -4.23
C GLU A 159 -4.60 -18.97 -3.63
N ARG A 160 -5.85 -19.01 -3.16
CA ARG A 160 -6.47 -20.20 -2.57
C ARG A 160 -7.57 -20.75 -3.48
N VAL A 161 -7.22 -21.77 -4.24
CA VAL A 161 -8.16 -22.48 -5.10
C VAL A 161 -8.98 -23.52 -4.31
N PRO A 162 -10.21 -23.85 -4.75
CA PRO A 162 -11.07 -24.84 -4.08
C PRO A 162 -10.44 -26.23 -4.00
N LYS A 163 -10.84 -26.98 -2.98
CA LYS A 163 -10.50 -28.40 -2.89
C LYS A 163 -11.03 -29.16 -4.10
N GLY A 164 -10.17 -29.94 -4.73
CA GLY A 164 -10.53 -30.73 -5.93
C GLY A 164 -10.20 -30.03 -7.24
N THR A 165 -9.65 -28.82 -7.20
CA THR A 165 -9.08 -28.20 -8.40
C THR A 165 -8.03 -29.12 -9.01
N SER A 166 -8.14 -29.39 -10.31
CA SER A 166 -7.20 -30.24 -11.02
C SER A 166 -5.81 -29.60 -11.12
N ALA A 167 -4.78 -30.39 -11.38
CA ALA A 167 -3.44 -29.87 -11.62
C ALA A 167 -3.41 -28.84 -12.76
N ALA A 168 -4.13 -29.10 -13.84
CA ALA A 168 -4.27 -28.15 -14.94
C ALA A 168 -4.97 -26.85 -14.51
N GLY A 169 -5.96 -26.91 -13.63
CA GLY A 169 -6.61 -25.73 -13.08
C GLY A 169 -5.67 -24.91 -12.15
N VAL A 170 -4.81 -25.58 -11.40
CA VAL A 170 -3.79 -24.90 -10.58
C VAL A 170 -2.76 -24.18 -11.46
N GLU A 171 -2.29 -24.83 -12.52
CA GLU A 171 -1.35 -24.21 -13.47
C GLU A 171 -2.00 -23.06 -14.26
N GLN A 172 -3.27 -23.19 -14.62
CA GLN A 172 -4.00 -22.09 -15.27
C GLN A 172 -4.12 -20.88 -14.34
N ALA A 173 -4.52 -21.07 -13.07
CA ALA A 173 -4.59 -19.99 -12.09
C ALA A 173 -3.22 -19.27 -11.91
N ARG A 174 -2.13 -20.05 -11.93
CA ARG A 174 -0.77 -19.46 -11.91
C ARG A 174 -0.49 -18.62 -13.15
N ALA A 175 -0.77 -19.18 -14.33
CA ALA A 175 -0.54 -18.49 -15.60
C ALA A 175 -1.36 -17.20 -15.72
N ASP A 176 -2.62 -17.20 -15.27
CA ASP A 176 -3.48 -16.02 -15.29
C ASP A 176 -2.90 -14.89 -14.42
N ILE A 177 -2.35 -15.22 -13.24
CA ILE A 177 -1.68 -14.24 -12.37
C ILE A 177 -0.39 -13.74 -13.02
N GLU A 178 0.47 -14.62 -13.51
CA GLU A 178 1.73 -14.26 -14.18
C GLU A 178 1.47 -13.39 -15.41
N GLU A 179 0.42 -13.67 -16.18
CA GLU A 179 0.00 -12.84 -17.33
C GLU A 179 -0.47 -11.45 -16.86
N ALA A 180 -1.23 -11.36 -15.77
CA ALA A 180 -1.70 -10.08 -15.22
C ALA A 180 -0.53 -9.19 -14.75
N TYR A 181 0.53 -9.79 -14.21
CA TYR A 181 1.72 -9.05 -13.79
C TYR A 181 2.66 -8.68 -14.95
N GLY A 182 2.63 -9.42 -16.07
CA GLY A 182 3.47 -9.15 -17.23
C GLY A 182 4.96 -9.07 -16.88
N ASP A 183 5.57 -7.89 -17.08
CA ASP A 183 6.98 -7.65 -16.77
C ASP A 183 7.25 -7.27 -15.30
N LEU A 184 6.19 -7.09 -14.50
CA LEU A 184 6.35 -6.75 -13.08
C LEU A 184 6.86 -7.98 -12.29
N PRO A 185 7.83 -7.78 -11.39
CA PRO A 185 8.37 -8.86 -10.58
C PRO A 185 7.32 -9.48 -9.66
N VAL A 186 7.00 -10.75 -9.87
CA VAL A 186 6.01 -11.49 -9.09
C VAL A 186 6.51 -12.88 -8.70
N THR A 187 6.12 -13.32 -7.50
CA THR A 187 6.22 -14.72 -7.07
C THR A 187 4.81 -15.23 -6.80
N VAL A 188 4.43 -16.32 -7.44
CA VAL A 188 3.08 -16.90 -7.34
C VAL A 188 3.10 -18.21 -6.58
N ASP A 189 2.28 -18.32 -5.54
CA ASP A 189 2.04 -19.53 -4.75
C ASP A 189 0.55 -19.89 -4.77
N ILE A 190 0.20 -21.02 -5.33
CA ILE A 190 -1.18 -21.50 -5.40
C ILE A 190 -1.40 -22.56 -4.32
N LYS A 191 -2.31 -22.28 -3.39
CA LYS A 191 -2.67 -23.18 -2.29
C LYS A 191 -4.05 -23.78 -2.52
N VAL A 192 -4.13 -25.11 -2.51
CA VAL A 192 -5.41 -25.80 -2.51
C VAL A 192 -6.03 -25.72 -1.12
N ALA A 193 -7.26 -25.20 -1.02
CA ALA A 193 -7.97 -25.09 0.24
C ALA A 193 -8.20 -26.49 0.83
N LEU A 194 -7.88 -26.66 2.11
CA LEU A 194 -8.06 -27.93 2.79
C LEU A 194 -9.52 -28.20 3.15
N ARG A 195 -10.32 -27.15 3.31
CA ARG A 195 -11.80 -27.17 3.48
C ARG A 195 -12.37 -25.78 3.32
#